data_0400ecf1094924ff4be0abf0d07075ae
#
_entry.id   0400ecf1094924ff4be0abf0d07075ae
#
_cell.length_a   1.000
_cell.length_b   1.000
_cell.length_c   1.000
_cell.angle_alpha   90.00
_cell.angle_beta   90.00
_cell.angle_gamma   90.00
#
_symmetry.space_group_name_H-M   'P 1'
#
loop_
_entity.id
_entity.type
_entity.pdbx_description
1 polymer ?
#
loop_
_entity_poly.entity_id
_entity_poly.type
_entity_poly.pdbx_seq_one_letter_code
_entity_poly.pdbx_strand_id
1 'polypeptide(L)'
;AADADAEYDRVVEVVLSVLEPMVACPSSPDNVKRVADIEGLDVQQVCIGSCTNSSYKDLMTVAGILEGRRVAPGMSLVVAPGSRQVLMNVMRDGGLERILSAGARLDEVACGFCIGAAQAPATGTVSVRTNNRNFTGRSGTAGDQVYLASPETAAATAIHGKLTDPRKLGERLRVKEMPDELTVDDSMEVQPAESPAREIFRGPNIGDPPHSDALEDELVGEVALKVGDKITTDHIMPAGSLLRLRSNIPEYAKHVFENVDETFPQRAATLRDLGKAAFVVAG
;
A
#
# COMPACT_ATOMS: atom_id res chain seq x y z
N ALA A 1 -24.55 9.30 -4.95
CA ALA A 1 -24.73 9.86 -6.29
C ALA A 1 -24.57 11.37 -6.17
N ALA A 2 -24.02 12.01 -7.21
CA ALA A 2 -23.94 13.46 -7.27
C ALA A 2 -25.37 14.05 -7.45
N ASP A 3 -25.51 15.35 -7.21
CA ASP A 3 -26.77 16.04 -7.39
C ASP A 3 -27.20 16.02 -8.89
N ALA A 4 -28.50 16.04 -9.13
CA ALA A 4 -29.03 15.85 -10.47
C ALA A 4 -28.71 17.00 -11.46
N ASP A 5 -28.35 18.16 -10.90
CA ASP A 5 -27.97 19.38 -11.61
C ASP A 5 -26.48 19.70 -11.54
N ALA A 6 -25.66 18.74 -11.08
CA ALA A 6 -24.23 18.92 -11.04
C ALA A 6 -23.63 19.06 -12.44
N GLU A 7 -22.82 20.10 -12.64
CA GLU A 7 -22.08 20.34 -13.88
C GLU A 7 -20.69 19.70 -13.80
N TYR A 8 -20.22 19.15 -14.91
CA TYR A 8 -18.92 18.46 -14.98
C TYR A 8 -18.09 19.00 -16.14
N ASP A 9 -16.83 19.29 -15.89
CA ASP A 9 -15.87 19.70 -16.94
C ASP A 9 -15.63 18.56 -17.94
N ARG A 10 -15.73 17.32 -17.48
CA ARG A 10 -15.51 16.13 -18.31
C ARG A 10 -16.29 14.92 -17.80
N VAL A 11 -16.84 14.17 -18.73
CA VAL A 11 -17.50 12.88 -18.46
C VAL A 11 -16.67 11.76 -19.07
N VAL A 12 -16.41 10.72 -18.30
CA VAL A 12 -15.77 9.47 -18.75
C VAL A 12 -16.74 8.33 -18.54
N GLU A 13 -17.09 7.65 -19.64
CA GLU A 13 -17.96 6.49 -19.59
C GLU A 13 -17.14 5.20 -19.53
N VAL A 14 -17.44 4.33 -18.58
CA VAL A 14 -16.81 3.02 -18.41
C VAL A 14 -17.88 1.93 -18.47
N VAL A 15 -17.82 1.11 -19.52
CA VAL A 15 -18.77 0.01 -19.75
C VAL A 15 -18.29 -1.22 -18.98
N LEU A 16 -18.88 -1.48 -17.82
CA LEU A 16 -18.45 -2.54 -16.89
C LEU A 16 -18.52 -3.95 -17.51
N SER A 17 -19.46 -4.19 -18.42
CA SER A 17 -19.65 -5.52 -19.03
C SER A 17 -18.53 -5.94 -20.00
N VAL A 18 -17.70 -5.00 -20.45
CA VAL A 18 -16.57 -5.28 -21.35
C VAL A 18 -15.21 -5.09 -20.68
N LEU A 19 -15.20 -4.79 -19.39
CA LEU A 19 -13.94 -4.69 -18.65
C LEU A 19 -13.26 -6.05 -18.56
N GLU A 20 -11.95 -6.03 -18.82
CA GLU A 20 -11.08 -7.19 -18.65
C GLU A 20 -10.19 -7.02 -17.43
N PRO A 21 -9.69 -8.11 -16.82
CA PRO A 21 -8.69 -8.03 -15.78
C PRO A 21 -7.45 -7.27 -16.24
N MET A 22 -7.07 -6.27 -15.47
CA MET A 22 -5.93 -5.40 -15.76
C MET A 22 -4.84 -5.60 -14.70
N VAL A 23 -3.62 -5.27 -15.07
CA VAL A 23 -2.45 -5.29 -14.17
C VAL A 23 -1.58 -4.09 -14.43
N ALA A 24 -1.11 -3.43 -13.37
CA ALA A 24 -0.10 -2.39 -13.50
C ALA A 24 1.29 -3.03 -13.47
N CYS A 25 2.01 -2.87 -14.57
CA CYS A 25 3.36 -3.40 -14.75
C CYS A 25 4.41 -2.52 -14.02
N PRO A 26 5.60 -3.04 -13.73
CA PRO A 26 6.71 -2.22 -13.21
C PRO A 26 7.05 -1.06 -14.15
N SER A 27 7.46 0.11 -13.67
CA SER A 27 7.60 0.56 -12.28
C SER A 27 6.69 1.77 -12.04
N SER A 28 5.45 1.70 -12.52
CA SER A 28 4.45 2.76 -12.37
C SER A 28 3.04 2.16 -12.33
N PRO A 29 2.13 2.64 -11.46
CA PRO A 29 0.72 2.27 -11.51
C PRO A 29 0.02 2.64 -12.83
N ASP A 30 0.56 3.60 -13.58
CA ASP A 30 0.04 4.03 -14.89
C ASP A 30 0.43 3.06 -16.04
N ASN A 31 1.40 2.18 -15.82
CA ASN A 31 1.84 1.22 -16.82
C ASN A 31 0.90 0.01 -16.89
N VAL A 32 -0.35 0.28 -17.31
CA VAL A 32 -1.46 -0.69 -17.26
C VAL A 32 -1.52 -1.51 -18.54
N LYS A 33 -1.64 -2.85 -18.38
CA LYS A 33 -1.88 -3.81 -19.46
C LYS A 33 -3.02 -4.76 -19.10
N ARG A 34 -3.65 -5.37 -20.09
CA ARG A 34 -4.57 -6.48 -19.84
C ARG A 34 -3.77 -7.70 -19.35
N VAL A 35 -4.29 -8.43 -18.37
CA VAL A 35 -3.66 -9.67 -17.90
C VAL A 35 -3.44 -10.64 -19.07
N ALA A 36 -4.42 -10.74 -19.98
CA ALA A 36 -4.35 -11.60 -21.15
C ALA A 36 -3.17 -11.31 -22.08
N ASP A 37 -2.67 -10.05 -22.12
CA ASP A 37 -1.57 -9.65 -23.02
C ASP A 37 -0.20 -10.09 -22.50
N ILE A 38 -0.07 -10.37 -21.21
CA ILE A 38 1.20 -10.77 -20.56
C ILE A 38 1.03 -12.01 -19.67
N GLU A 39 -0.03 -12.77 -19.90
CA GLU A 39 -0.30 -14.02 -19.21
C GLU A 39 0.84 -15.04 -19.41
N GLY A 40 1.06 -15.86 -18.39
CA GLY A 40 2.13 -16.87 -18.41
C GLY A 40 3.49 -16.39 -17.90
N LEU A 41 3.62 -15.11 -17.53
CA LEU A 41 4.80 -14.60 -16.83
C LEU A 41 5.03 -15.38 -15.53
N ASP A 42 6.22 -15.95 -15.34
CA ASP A 42 6.58 -16.68 -14.13
C ASP A 42 6.61 -15.74 -12.92
N VAL A 43 5.94 -16.13 -11.83
CA VAL A 43 5.80 -15.34 -10.60
C VAL A 43 6.30 -16.15 -9.41
N GLN A 44 7.15 -15.57 -8.60
CA GLN A 44 7.75 -16.23 -7.42
C GLN A 44 7.08 -15.81 -6.10
N GLN A 45 6.45 -14.64 -6.07
CA GLN A 45 5.81 -14.14 -4.87
C GLN A 45 4.45 -13.50 -5.19
N VAL A 46 3.47 -13.77 -4.33
CA VAL A 46 2.17 -13.10 -4.34
C VAL A 46 1.88 -12.56 -2.95
N CYS A 47 1.51 -11.27 -2.87
CA CYS A 47 1.12 -10.61 -1.63
C CYS A 47 -0.28 -10.01 -1.77
N ILE A 48 -1.23 -10.48 -0.97
CA ILE A 48 -2.63 -10.07 -1.02
C ILE A 48 -3.01 -9.31 0.25
N GLY A 49 -3.66 -8.16 0.11
CA GLY A 49 -4.18 -7.41 1.24
C GLY A 49 -3.54 -6.04 1.42
N SER A 50 -3.07 -5.74 2.63
CA SER A 50 -2.66 -4.40 3.06
C SER A 50 -3.89 -3.46 3.19
N CYS A 51 -3.72 -2.14 3.13
CA CYS A 51 -4.85 -1.20 3.29
C CYS A 51 -5.78 -1.12 2.07
N THR A 52 -5.39 -1.66 0.91
CA THR A 52 -6.08 -1.42 -0.36
C THR A 52 -7.11 -2.51 -0.68
N ASN A 53 -6.70 -3.76 -0.69
CA ASN A 53 -7.52 -4.90 -1.11
C ASN A 53 -7.52 -5.99 -0.03
N SER A 54 -8.06 -5.68 1.12
CA SER A 54 -8.08 -6.56 2.28
C SER A 54 -9.35 -6.43 3.11
N SER A 55 -10.43 -5.97 2.48
CA SER A 55 -11.75 -5.99 3.09
C SER A 55 -12.19 -7.44 3.34
N TYR A 56 -13.23 -7.61 4.16
CA TYR A 56 -13.88 -8.90 4.34
C TYR A 56 -14.23 -9.56 2.98
N LYS A 57 -14.82 -8.77 2.07
CA LYS A 57 -15.20 -9.24 0.74
C LYS A 57 -14.01 -9.71 -0.08
N ASP A 58 -12.92 -8.94 -0.10
CA ASP A 58 -11.69 -9.29 -0.83
C ASP A 58 -11.11 -10.60 -0.32
N LEU A 59 -10.94 -10.72 0.99
CA LEU A 59 -10.33 -11.91 1.60
C LEU A 59 -11.22 -13.15 1.49
N MET A 60 -12.55 -13.02 1.58
CA MET A 60 -13.46 -14.13 1.36
C MET A 60 -13.54 -14.55 -0.11
N THR A 61 -13.36 -13.62 -1.05
CA THR A 61 -13.21 -13.94 -2.47
C THR A 61 -11.93 -14.74 -2.71
N VAL A 62 -10.81 -14.30 -2.14
CA VAL A 62 -9.53 -15.03 -2.17
C VAL A 62 -9.68 -16.43 -1.55
N ALA A 63 -10.31 -16.53 -0.38
CA ALA A 63 -10.57 -17.80 0.29
C ALA A 63 -11.40 -18.76 -0.59
N GLY A 64 -12.41 -18.25 -1.28
CA GLY A 64 -13.22 -19.04 -2.22
C GLY A 64 -12.43 -19.52 -3.43
N ILE A 65 -11.53 -18.70 -3.95
CA ILE A 65 -10.63 -19.08 -5.06
C ILE A 65 -9.65 -20.17 -4.62
N LEU A 66 -9.11 -20.06 -3.42
CA LEU A 66 -8.12 -20.98 -2.85
C LEU A 66 -8.72 -22.28 -2.31
N GLU A 67 -10.05 -22.35 -2.12
CA GLU A 67 -10.73 -23.50 -1.54
C GLU A 67 -10.44 -24.79 -2.33
N GLY A 68 -9.94 -25.81 -1.64
CA GLY A 68 -9.57 -27.09 -2.23
C GLY A 68 -8.36 -27.06 -3.16
N ARG A 69 -7.66 -25.92 -3.27
CA ARG A 69 -6.48 -25.75 -4.11
C ARG A 69 -5.24 -25.52 -3.26
N ARG A 70 -4.08 -25.63 -3.88
CA ARG A 70 -2.78 -25.28 -3.29
C ARG A 70 -2.04 -24.29 -4.17
N VAL A 71 -1.23 -23.45 -3.54
CA VAL A 71 -0.28 -22.59 -4.26
C VAL A 71 0.73 -23.43 -5.02
N ALA A 72 1.23 -22.89 -6.14
CA ALA A 72 2.23 -23.56 -6.96
C ALA A 72 3.51 -23.88 -6.16
N PRO A 73 4.21 -24.98 -6.47
CA PRO A 73 5.48 -25.29 -5.84
C PRO A 73 6.48 -24.13 -5.96
N GLY A 74 7.11 -23.76 -4.86
CA GLY A 74 8.06 -22.64 -4.81
C GLY A 74 7.43 -21.25 -4.74
N MET A 75 6.10 -21.13 -4.83
CA MET A 75 5.37 -19.88 -4.67
C MET A 75 5.36 -19.42 -3.20
N SER A 76 5.68 -18.16 -2.99
CA SER A 76 5.48 -17.49 -1.71
C SER A 76 4.19 -16.70 -1.73
N LEU A 77 3.13 -17.22 -1.11
CA LEU A 77 1.87 -16.49 -0.92
C LEU A 77 1.78 -15.94 0.51
N VAL A 78 1.50 -14.64 0.62
CA VAL A 78 1.26 -13.94 1.88
C VAL A 78 -0.06 -13.19 1.81
N VAL A 79 -0.81 -13.20 2.91
CA VAL A 79 -2.09 -12.48 3.04
C VAL A 79 -2.05 -11.60 4.30
N ALA A 80 -2.33 -10.30 4.15
CA ALA A 80 -2.42 -9.35 5.25
C ALA A 80 -3.85 -8.78 5.34
N PRO A 81 -4.57 -8.99 6.45
CA PRO A 81 -5.90 -8.40 6.66
C PRO A 81 -5.84 -6.89 6.82
N GLY A 82 -6.92 -6.19 6.46
CA GLY A 82 -7.03 -4.74 6.59
C GLY A 82 -7.22 -4.26 8.04
N SER A 83 -7.77 -5.11 8.89
CA SER A 83 -7.93 -4.84 10.32
C SER A 83 -8.10 -6.15 11.11
N ARG A 84 -7.91 -6.05 12.44
CA ARG A 84 -8.22 -7.16 13.36
C ARG A 84 -9.68 -7.62 13.22
N GLN A 85 -10.61 -6.69 13.09
CA GLN A 85 -12.04 -7.01 12.94
C GLN A 85 -12.33 -7.74 11.61
N VAL A 86 -11.69 -7.34 10.52
CA VAL A 86 -11.77 -8.07 9.25
C VAL A 86 -11.27 -9.49 9.43
N LEU A 87 -10.09 -9.66 10.06
CA LEU A 87 -9.53 -11.00 10.31
C LEU A 87 -10.47 -11.87 11.12
N MET A 88 -11.06 -11.33 12.19
CA MET A 88 -12.01 -12.06 13.04
C MET A 88 -13.24 -12.53 12.25
N ASN A 89 -13.81 -11.68 11.41
CA ASN A 89 -14.96 -12.04 10.58
C ASN A 89 -14.60 -13.09 9.51
N VAL A 90 -13.44 -12.94 8.86
CA VAL A 90 -12.93 -13.93 7.90
C VAL A 90 -12.67 -15.28 8.58
N MET A 91 -12.14 -15.28 9.80
CA MET A 91 -11.93 -16.48 10.61
C MET A 91 -13.24 -17.15 10.99
N ARG A 92 -14.22 -16.38 11.51
CA ARG A 92 -15.55 -16.86 11.86
C ARG A 92 -16.22 -17.61 10.70
N ASP A 93 -16.06 -17.09 9.48
CA ASP A 93 -16.72 -17.61 8.29
C ASP A 93 -15.85 -18.64 7.52
N GLY A 94 -14.79 -19.16 8.15
CA GLY A 94 -13.94 -20.23 7.64
C GLY A 94 -12.99 -19.80 6.51
N GLY A 95 -12.89 -18.50 6.22
CA GLY A 95 -12.00 -17.98 5.16
C GLY A 95 -10.54 -18.15 5.50
N LEU A 96 -10.16 -17.94 6.75
CA LEU A 96 -8.77 -18.08 7.20
C LEU A 96 -8.27 -19.52 7.04
N GLU A 97 -9.09 -20.54 7.40
CA GLU A 97 -8.74 -21.94 7.23
C GLU A 97 -8.44 -22.27 5.75
N ARG A 98 -9.28 -21.80 4.83
CA ARG A 98 -9.10 -22.04 3.38
C ARG A 98 -7.81 -21.40 2.87
N ILE A 99 -7.52 -20.16 3.28
CA ILE A 99 -6.31 -19.41 2.92
C ILE A 99 -5.07 -20.15 3.40
N LEU A 100 -5.03 -20.54 4.68
CA LEU A 100 -3.88 -21.24 5.27
C LEU A 100 -3.71 -22.65 4.70
N SER A 101 -4.82 -23.38 4.49
CA SER A 101 -4.80 -24.73 3.90
C SER A 101 -4.26 -24.73 2.48
N ALA A 102 -4.41 -23.65 1.72
CA ALA A 102 -3.83 -23.49 0.39
C ALA A 102 -2.30 -23.29 0.43
N GLY A 103 -1.72 -22.98 1.57
CA GLY A 103 -0.29 -22.75 1.76
C GLY A 103 0.11 -21.28 1.89
N ALA A 104 -0.84 -20.38 2.11
CA ALA A 104 -0.57 -18.99 2.39
C ALA A 104 0.01 -18.80 3.80
N ARG A 105 0.80 -17.75 3.99
CA ARG A 105 1.17 -17.22 5.29
C ARG A 105 0.28 -16.02 5.63
N LEU A 106 -0.06 -15.89 6.90
CA LEU A 106 -0.74 -14.71 7.42
C LEU A 106 0.31 -13.69 7.89
N ASP A 107 0.17 -12.45 7.45
CA ASP A 107 0.99 -11.33 7.90
C ASP A 107 0.18 -10.44 8.86
N GLU A 108 0.85 -9.58 9.59
CA GLU A 108 0.23 -8.65 10.53
C GLU A 108 -0.63 -7.60 9.81
N VAL A 109 -1.55 -7.03 10.57
CA VAL A 109 -2.36 -5.87 10.14
C VAL A 109 -1.49 -4.61 10.14
N ALA A 110 -0.70 -4.46 9.09
CA ALA A 110 0.26 -3.36 8.93
C ALA A 110 0.54 -3.06 7.46
N CYS A 111 1.32 -2.00 7.21
CA CYS A 111 1.84 -1.74 5.87
C CYS A 111 2.81 -2.83 5.38
N GLY A 112 3.47 -3.56 6.29
CA GLY A 112 4.24 -4.78 6.05
C GLY A 112 4.87 -4.87 4.66
N PHE A 113 4.42 -5.81 3.88
CA PHE A 113 4.95 -6.05 2.52
C PHE A 113 4.78 -4.87 1.56
N CYS A 114 3.81 -3.97 1.77
CA CYS A 114 3.61 -2.79 0.91
C CYS A 114 4.84 -1.87 0.85
N ILE A 115 5.65 -1.87 1.91
CA ILE A 115 6.88 -1.07 2.03
C ILE A 115 8.14 -1.95 2.11
N GLY A 116 8.03 -3.22 1.77
CA GLY A 116 9.14 -4.17 1.82
C GLY A 116 9.53 -4.67 3.20
N ALA A 117 8.75 -4.35 4.25
CA ALA A 117 8.97 -4.92 5.57
C ALA A 117 8.52 -6.39 5.59
N ALA A 118 9.38 -7.28 6.05
CA ALA A 118 9.18 -8.73 6.21
C ALA A 118 8.95 -9.53 4.90
N GLN A 119 8.54 -8.92 3.80
CA GLN A 119 8.18 -9.58 2.54
C GLN A 119 8.78 -8.88 1.31
N ALA A 120 10.03 -8.45 1.40
CA ALA A 120 10.75 -7.97 0.23
C ALA A 120 10.88 -9.11 -0.80
N PRO A 121 10.67 -8.86 -2.10
CA PRO A 121 10.91 -9.86 -3.13
C PRO A 121 12.42 -10.11 -3.28
N ALA A 122 12.80 -11.31 -3.68
CA ALA A 122 14.19 -11.58 -4.00
C ALA A 122 14.63 -10.78 -5.25
N THR A 123 15.89 -10.42 -5.32
CA THR A 123 16.45 -9.66 -6.45
C THR A 123 16.18 -10.38 -7.77
N GLY A 124 15.67 -9.64 -8.76
CA GLY A 124 15.36 -10.14 -10.09
C GLY A 124 14.11 -11.03 -10.19
N THR A 125 13.33 -11.16 -9.10
CA THR A 125 12.09 -11.95 -9.12
C THR A 125 10.87 -11.10 -9.39
N VAL A 126 9.80 -11.74 -9.86
CA VAL A 126 8.50 -11.15 -10.09
C VAL A 126 7.61 -11.34 -8.85
N SER A 127 7.03 -10.23 -8.38
CA SER A 127 6.05 -10.22 -7.29
C SER A 127 4.74 -9.61 -7.78
N VAL A 128 3.63 -10.33 -7.62
CA VAL A 128 2.28 -9.82 -7.87
C VAL A 128 1.65 -9.41 -6.56
N ARG A 129 1.16 -8.17 -6.47
CA ARG A 129 0.65 -7.59 -5.23
C ARG A 129 -0.69 -6.90 -5.43
N THR A 130 -1.46 -6.81 -4.38
CA THR A 130 -2.76 -6.12 -4.41
C THR A 130 -2.73 -4.74 -3.73
N ASN A 131 -1.55 -4.24 -3.40
CA ASN A 131 -1.35 -2.88 -2.90
C ASN A 131 -1.40 -1.84 -4.04
N ASN A 132 -1.04 -0.59 -3.78
CA ASN A 132 -1.32 0.52 -4.67
C ASN A 132 -0.07 1.25 -5.22
N ARG A 133 1.13 0.72 -4.99
CA ARG A 133 2.40 1.31 -5.46
C ARG A 133 3.39 0.23 -5.86
N ASN A 134 4.08 0.45 -6.97
CA ASN A 134 5.06 -0.49 -7.54
C ASN A 134 6.27 0.18 -8.18
N PHE A 135 6.59 1.41 -7.80
CA PHE A 135 7.82 2.04 -8.31
C PHE A 135 9.08 1.33 -7.78
N THR A 136 10.16 1.49 -8.49
CA THR A 136 11.43 0.81 -8.23
C THR A 136 11.87 0.96 -6.77
N GLY A 137 12.18 -0.17 -6.14
CA GLY A 137 12.63 -0.21 -4.74
C GLY A 137 11.53 -0.07 -3.69
N ARG A 138 10.27 0.22 -4.07
CA ARG A 138 9.16 0.38 -3.11
C ARG A 138 8.99 -0.82 -2.19
N SER A 139 9.17 -2.01 -2.72
CA SER A 139 8.97 -3.25 -1.98
C SER A 139 10.24 -3.76 -1.30
N GLY A 140 11.27 -2.92 -1.16
CA GLY A 140 12.48 -3.20 -0.39
C GLY A 140 13.66 -3.71 -1.21
N THR A 141 13.47 -3.99 -2.51
CA THR A 141 14.53 -4.48 -3.40
C THR A 141 14.57 -3.65 -4.68
N ALA A 142 15.70 -3.01 -4.99
CA ALA A 142 15.83 -2.12 -6.14
C ALA A 142 15.71 -2.84 -7.50
N GLY A 143 16.00 -4.14 -7.56
CA GLY A 143 15.91 -4.96 -8.77
C GLY A 143 14.63 -5.79 -8.85
N ASP A 144 13.61 -5.49 -8.06
CA ASP A 144 12.34 -6.20 -8.07
C ASP A 144 11.47 -5.81 -9.28
N GLN A 145 10.57 -6.74 -9.66
CA GLN A 145 9.53 -6.49 -10.65
C GLN A 145 8.17 -6.68 -10.00
N VAL A 146 7.60 -5.58 -9.52
CA VAL A 146 6.32 -5.58 -8.81
C VAL A 146 5.18 -5.22 -9.76
N TYR A 147 4.23 -6.12 -9.86
CA TYR A 147 2.98 -5.97 -10.61
C TYR A 147 1.83 -5.75 -9.64
N LEU A 148 0.93 -4.82 -9.93
CA LEU A 148 -0.27 -4.58 -9.13
C LEU A 148 -1.49 -5.19 -9.82
N ALA A 149 -2.21 -6.02 -9.09
CA ALA A 149 -3.36 -6.76 -9.62
C ALA A 149 -4.52 -6.80 -8.62
N SER A 150 -5.70 -7.22 -9.08
CA SER A 150 -6.83 -7.49 -8.19
C SER A 150 -6.56 -8.72 -7.31
N PRO A 151 -7.27 -8.89 -6.18
CA PRO A 151 -7.21 -10.09 -5.35
C PRO A 151 -7.47 -11.39 -6.13
N GLU A 152 -8.39 -11.36 -7.08
CA GLU A 152 -8.74 -12.50 -7.93
C GLU A 152 -7.59 -12.91 -8.84
N THR A 153 -6.98 -11.94 -9.52
CA THR A 153 -5.82 -12.17 -10.39
C THR A 153 -4.63 -12.67 -9.56
N ALA A 154 -4.40 -12.08 -8.40
CA ALA A 154 -3.32 -12.48 -7.50
C ALA A 154 -3.52 -13.91 -6.98
N ALA A 155 -4.73 -14.29 -6.56
CA ALA A 155 -5.03 -15.63 -6.09
C ALA A 155 -4.90 -16.68 -7.23
N ALA A 156 -5.40 -16.38 -8.43
CA ALA A 156 -5.23 -17.23 -9.60
C ALA A 156 -3.74 -17.43 -9.95
N THR A 157 -2.97 -16.36 -9.88
CA THR A 157 -1.51 -16.36 -10.08
C THR A 157 -0.79 -17.24 -9.05
N ALA A 158 -1.19 -17.17 -7.79
CA ALA A 158 -0.61 -17.98 -6.72
C ALA A 158 -0.81 -19.49 -6.95
N ILE A 159 -1.99 -19.89 -7.45
CA ILE A 159 -2.31 -21.29 -7.76
C ILE A 159 -1.45 -21.83 -8.91
N HIS A 160 -1.24 -21.01 -9.96
CA HIS A 160 -0.56 -21.46 -11.19
C HIS A 160 0.94 -21.17 -11.20
N GLY A 161 1.47 -20.33 -10.31
CA GLY A 161 2.86 -19.90 -10.33
C GLY A 161 3.20 -18.95 -11.48
N LYS A 162 2.19 -18.54 -12.23
CA LYS A 162 2.29 -17.67 -13.41
C LYS A 162 1.18 -16.65 -13.39
N LEU A 163 1.43 -15.44 -13.92
CA LEU A 163 0.38 -14.44 -14.08
C LEU A 163 -0.78 -15.05 -14.88
N THR A 164 -1.94 -15.10 -14.26
CA THR A 164 -3.10 -15.84 -14.78
C THR A 164 -4.36 -14.99 -14.76
N ASP A 165 -5.10 -15.01 -15.86
CA ASP A 165 -6.43 -14.41 -15.94
C ASP A 165 -7.39 -15.22 -15.03
N PRO A 166 -7.98 -14.60 -14.00
CA PRO A 166 -8.86 -15.29 -13.06
C PRO A 166 -10.10 -15.91 -13.72
N ARG A 167 -10.53 -15.41 -14.85
CA ARG A 167 -11.66 -15.96 -15.63
C ARG A 167 -11.40 -17.40 -16.14
N LYS A 168 -10.13 -17.81 -16.20
CA LYS A 168 -9.70 -19.15 -16.64
C LYS A 168 -9.78 -20.22 -15.54
N LEU A 169 -10.10 -19.86 -14.33
CA LEU A 169 -10.29 -20.82 -13.23
C LEU A 169 -11.51 -21.75 -13.44
N GLY A 170 -12.30 -21.52 -14.49
CA GLY A 170 -13.37 -22.42 -14.96
C GLY A 170 -14.68 -22.33 -14.19
N GLU A 171 -14.68 -21.73 -13.04
CA GLU A 171 -15.88 -21.51 -12.21
C GLU A 171 -16.20 -20.00 -12.19
N ARG A 172 -17.50 -19.70 -12.19
CA ARG A 172 -17.94 -18.32 -11.96
C ARG A 172 -17.54 -17.95 -10.53
N LEU A 173 -16.56 -17.06 -10.39
CA LEU A 173 -16.12 -16.57 -9.08
C LEU A 173 -17.35 -16.02 -8.33
N ARG A 174 -17.74 -16.71 -7.27
CA ARG A 174 -18.78 -16.23 -6.37
C ARG A 174 -18.11 -15.25 -5.42
N VAL A 175 -18.26 -13.98 -5.73
CA VAL A 175 -17.92 -12.94 -4.75
C VAL A 175 -18.85 -13.13 -3.56
N LYS A 176 -18.29 -13.37 -2.38
CA LYS A 176 -19.11 -13.50 -1.19
C LYS A 176 -19.71 -12.13 -0.86
N GLU A 177 -21.02 -12.11 -0.69
CA GLU A 177 -21.70 -10.90 -0.21
C GLU A 177 -21.29 -10.59 1.23
N MET A 178 -21.37 -9.32 1.59
CA MET A 178 -21.15 -8.92 2.98
C MET A 178 -22.21 -9.59 3.87
N PRO A 179 -21.86 -10.12 5.03
CA PRO A 179 -22.85 -10.60 5.97
C PRO A 179 -23.69 -9.45 6.51
N ASP A 180 -24.95 -9.74 6.87
CA ASP A 180 -25.85 -8.74 7.45
C ASP A 180 -25.32 -8.21 8.78
N GLU A 181 -24.57 -9.05 9.53
CA GLU A 181 -23.95 -8.69 10.79
C GLU A 181 -22.45 -8.97 10.76
N LEU A 182 -21.67 -7.97 11.12
CA LEU A 182 -20.25 -8.09 11.38
C LEU A 182 -19.97 -8.21 12.87
N THR A 183 -19.05 -9.08 13.24
CA THR A 183 -18.52 -9.10 14.61
C THR A 183 -17.69 -7.83 14.81
N VAL A 184 -18.08 -7.02 15.80
CA VAL A 184 -17.33 -5.86 16.26
C VAL A 184 -16.78 -6.20 17.65
N ASP A 185 -15.48 -5.97 17.84
CA ASP A 185 -14.82 -6.21 19.12
C ASP A 185 -13.98 -4.99 19.49
N ASP A 186 -14.54 -4.16 20.34
CA ASP A 186 -13.95 -2.92 20.83
C ASP A 186 -13.21 -3.12 22.17
N SER A 187 -13.04 -4.37 22.63
CA SER A 187 -12.43 -4.69 23.92
C SER A 187 -10.99 -4.19 24.10
N MET A 188 -10.31 -3.88 23.01
CA MET A 188 -8.95 -3.32 23.01
C MET A 188 -8.91 -1.82 22.82
N GLU A 189 -10.04 -1.15 22.68
CA GLU A 189 -10.09 0.30 22.61
C GLU A 189 -9.88 0.90 24.01
N VAL A 190 -8.85 1.74 24.10
CA VAL A 190 -8.59 2.49 25.31
C VAL A 190 -9.40 3.78 25.25
N GLN A 191 -10.36 3.90 26.15
CA GLN A 191 -11.18 5.12 26.24
C GLN A 191 -10.33 6.32 26.63
N PRO A 192 -10.67 7.53 26.15
CA PRO A 192 -10.02 8.75 26.60
C PRO A 192 -10.05 8.87 28.12
N ALA A 193 -8.96 9.33 28.72
CA ALA A 193 -8.94 9.60 30.15
C ALA A 193 -9.95 10.70 30.50
N GLU A 194 -10.63 10.59 31.66
CA GLU A 194 -11.57 11.59 32.15
C GLU A 194 -10.91 12.95 32.40
N SER A 195 -9.60 12.95 32.65
CA SER A 195 -8.80 14.17 32.81
C SER A 195 -7.65 14.15 31.80
N PRO A 196 -7.29 15.31 31.22
CA PRO A 196 -6.16 15.39 30.31
C PRO A 196 -4.88 14.94 31.02
N ALA A 197 -4.08 14.11 30.36
CA ALA A 197 -2.78 13.69 30.87
C ALA A 197 -1.91 14.94 31.09
N ARG A 198 -1.32 15.04 32.28
CA ARG A 198 -0.38 16.12 32.61
C ARG A 198 1.01 15.88 32.08
N GLU A 199 1.33 14.62 31.81
CA GLU A 199 2.65 14.18 31.33
C GLU A 199 2.48 13.25 30.15
N ILE A 200 3.23 13.52 29.08
CA ILE A 200 3.29 12.66 27.91
C ILE A 200 4.59 11.86 28.02
N PHE A 201 4.47 10.55 28.23
CA PHE A 201 5.63 9.66 28.18
C PHE A 201 6.08 9.48 26.74
N ARG A 202 7.36 9.74 26.46
CA ARG A 202 7.99 9.47 25.17
C ARG A 202 9.12 8.47 25.33
N GLY A 203 9.15 7.47 24.47
CA GLY A 203 10.26 6.54 24.40
C GLY A 203 11.57 7.22 23.92
N PRO A 204 12.72 6.58 24.10
CA PRO A 204 14.04 7.20 23.82
C PRO A 204 14.26 7.55 22.34
N ASN A 205 13.48 6.94 21.43
CA ASN A 205 13.56 7.18 19.98
C ASN A 205 12.55 8.19 19.47
N ILE A 206 11.72 8.76 20.35
CA ILE A 206 10.71 9.74 19.98
C ILE A 206 11.27 11.13 20.24
N GLY A 207 11.55 11.86 19.17
CA GLY A 207 11.97 13.26 19.27
C GLY A 207 10.80 14.18 19.63
N ASP A 208 11.12 15.36 20.13
CA ASP A 208 10.10 16.39 20.35
C ASP A 208 9.49 16.80 19.00
N PRO A 209 8.15 16.89 18.92
CA PRO A 209 7.51 17.37 17.70
C PRO A 209 7.91 18.82 17.44
N PRO A 210 8.17 19.20 16.19
CA PRO A 210 8.42 20.59 15.86
C PRO A 210 7.18 21.43 16.15
N HIS A 211 7.39 22.63 16.66
CA HIS A 211 6.37 23.65 16.79
C HIS A 211 6.56 24.67 15.70
N SER A 212 5.48 25.09 15.07
CA SER A 212 5.47 26.17 14.08
C SER A 212 4.64 27.32 14.65
N ASP A 213 5.06 28.52 14.36
CA ASP A 213 4.25 29.71 14.57
C ASP A 213 3.04 29.70 13.62
N ALA A 214 2.06 30.57 13.86
CA ALA A 214 0.95 30.75 12.94
C ALA A 214 1.48 31.18 11.57
N LEU A 215 0.84 30.69 10.49
CA LEU A 215 1.19 31.13 9.14
C LEU A 215 0.94 32.63 9.00
N GLU A 216 1.91 33.32 8.45
CA GLU A 216 1.80 34.72 8.07
C GLU A 216 0.94 34.86 6.79
N ASP A 217 0.30 36.01 6.59
CA ASP A 217 -0.50 36.29 5.40
C ASP A 217 0.36 36.33 4.13
N GLU A 218 1.66 36.63 4.25
CA GLU A 218 2.62 36.66 3.17
C GLU A 218 3.89 35.90 3.59
N LEU A 219 4.28 34.90 2.79
CA LEU A 219 5.52 34.15 2.99
C LEU A 219 6.57 34.58 2.00
N VAL A 220 7.70 35.06 2.50
CA VAL A 220 8.86 35.46 1.69
C VAL A 220 10.00 34.49 1.95
N GLY A 221 10.62 33.99 0.86
CA GLY A 221 11.73 33.05 0.99
C GLY A 221 12.40 32.75 -0.33
N GLU A 222 13.15 31.66 -0.40
CA GLU A 222 13.91 31.24 -1.57
C GLU A 222 13.41 29.90 -2.11
N VAL A 223 13.44 29.74 -3.44
CA VAL A 223 13.20 28.44 -4.07
C VAL A 223 14.43 27.56 -3.83
N ALA A 224 14.34 26.68 -2.86
CA ALA A 224 15.42 25.78 -2.46
C ALA A 224 15.50 24.52 -3.33
N LEU A 225 14.37 24.10 -3.93
CA LEU A 225 14.34 22.93 -4.81
C LEU A 225 13.28 23.13 -5.89
N LYS A 226 13.63 22.74 -7.12
CA LYS A 226 12.68 22.66 -8.23
C LYS A 226 12.66 21.22 -8.74
N VAL A 227 11.50 20.60 -8.73
CA VAL A 227 11.27 19.22 -9.17
C VAL A 227 10.29 19.18 -10.33
N GLY A 228 10.30 18.09 -11.08
CA GLY A 228 9.36 17.87 -12.17
C GLY A 228 8.05 17.25 -11.72
N ASP A 229 7.36 16.64 -12.68
CA ASP A 229 6.08 15.97 -12.48
C ASP A 229 6.21 14.67 -11.68
N LYS A 230 5.05 14.17 -11.18
CA LYS A 230 4.91 12.86 -10.53
C LYS A 230 5.76 12.68 -9.26
N ILE A 231 5.93 13.73 -8.48
CA ILE A 231 6.56 13.66 -7.17
C ILE A 231 5.64 12.89 -6.21
N THR A 232 6.20 11.87 -5.59
CA THR A 232 5.50 11.02 -4.60
C THR A 232 5.99 11.32 -3.20
N THR A 233 5.26 10.81 -2.21
CA THR A 233 5.68 10.89 -0.80
C THR A 233 7.06 10.28 -0.53
N ASP A 234 7.47 9.27 -1.29
CA ASP A 234 8.79 8.64 -1.14
C ASP A 234 9.92 9.47 -1.75
N HIS A 235 9.62 10.39 -2.67
CA HIS A 235 10.57 11.42 -3.09
C HIS A 235 10.75 12.48 -1.99
N ILE A 236 9.66 12.85 -1.31
CA ILE A 236 9.67 13.87 -0.25
C ILE A 236 10.35 13.31 1.01
N MET A 237 9.90 12.14 1.46
CA MET A 237 10.44 11.48 2.66
C MET A 237 10.80 10.04 2.32
N PRO A 238 12.08 9.72 2.14
CA PRO A 238 12.52 8.37 1.81
C PRO A 238 12.09 7.35 2.87
N ALA A 239 11.49 6.26 2.42
CA ALA A 239 11.08 5.13 3.26
C ALA A 239 12.23 4.12 3.47
N GLY A 240 11.95 2.85 3.60
CA GLY A 240 12.93 1.79 3.74
C GLY A 240 13.67 1.87 5.08
N SER A 241 15.00 1.92 5.06
CA SER A 241 15.83 1.93 6.28
C SER A 241 15.61 3.15 7.18
N LEU A 242 15.07 4.24 6.62
CA LEU A 242 14.81 5.48 7.37
C LEU A 242 13.48 5.45 8.14
N LEU A 243 12.61 4.48 7.92
CA LEU A 243 11.37 4.33 8.69
C LEU A 243 11.57 4.21 10.20
N ARG A 244 12.75 3.76 10.64
CA ARG A 244 13.12 3.76 12.06
C ARG A 244 13.09 5.15 12.70
N LEU A 245 13.20 6.21 11.90
CA LEU A 245 13.21 7.61 12.33
C LEU A 245 11.83 8.25 12.33
N ARG A 246 10.78 7.58 11.85
CA ARG A 246 9.45 8.18 11.64
C ARG A 246 8.83 8.84 12.87
N SER A 247 9.19 8.38 14.06
CA SER A 247 8.74 8.96 15.33
C SER A 247 9.70 10.00 15.89
N ASN A 248 10.80 10.27 15.19
CA ASN A 248 11.78 11.31 15.50
C ASN A 248 11.82 12.29 14.33
N ILE A 249 10.83 13.16 14.25
CA ILE A 249 10.65 14.10 13.13
C ILE A 249 11.90 14.96 12.91
N PRO A 250 12.57 15.51 13.94
CA PRO A 250 13.77 16.29 13.73
C PRO A 250 14.91 15.53 13.04
N GLU A 251 15.10 14.26 13.38
CA GLU A 251 16.11 13.42 12.72
C GLU A 251 15.65 12.99 11.32
N TYR A 252 14.37 12.64 11.16
CA TYR A 252 13.86 12.23 9.87
C TYR A 252 13.87 13.37 8.84
N ALA A 253 13.59 14.60 9.26
CA ALA A 253 13.61 15.79 8.42
C ALA A 253 14.98 16.07 7.78
N LYS A 254 16.08 15.56 8.34
CA LYS A 254 17.42 15.66 7.75
C LYS A 254 17.58 14.89 6.43
N HIS A 255 16.58 14.08 6.06
CA HIS A 255 16.56 13.27 4.84
C HIS A 255 15.49 13.69 3.83
N VAL A 256 14.84 14.84 4.05
CA VAL A 256 13.78 15.34 3.17
C VAL A 256 14.35 15.59 1.75
N PHE A 257 13.70 15.01 0.73
CA PHE A 257 14.11 15.07 -0.68
C PHE A 257 15.55 14.59 -1.00
N GLU A 258 16.25 13.91 -0.08
CA GLU A 258 17.63 13.47 -0.34
C GLU A 258 17.73 12.50 -1.54
N ASN A 259 16.69 11.72 -1.86
CA ASN A 259 16.64 10.88 -3.05
C ASN A 259 16.52 11.66 -4.37
N VAL A 260 16.16 12.93 -4.32
CA VAL A 260 16.03 13.83 -5.47
C VAL A 260 17.25 14.73 -5.57
N ASP A 261 17.69 15.27 -4.45
CA ASP A 261 18.85 16.13 -4.31
C ASP A 261 19.44 15.96 -2.91
N GLU A 262 20.56 15.26 -2.82
CA GLU A 262 21.26 14.96 -1.58
C GLU A 262 21.65 16.22 -0.78
N THR A 263 21.79 17.38 -1.46
CA THR A 263 22.17 18.64 -0.83
C THR A 263 20.99 19.46 -0.32
N PHE A 264 19.75 19.09 -0.71
CA PHE A 264 18.56 19.85 -0.35
C PHE A 264 18.35 19.96 1.17
N PRO A 265 18.46 18.89 1.98
CA PRO A 265 18.23 18.98 3.43
C PRO A 265 19.13 20.04 4.09
N GLN A 266 20.40 20.10 3.67
CA GLN A 266 21.34 21.07 4.22
C GLN A 266 21.01 22.50 3.77
N ARG A 267 20.60 22.71 2.51
CA ARG A 267 20.17 24.04 2.02
C ARG A 267 18.94 24.53 2.76
N ALA A 268 17.94 23.66 2.93
CA ALA A 268 16.72 23.99 3.65
C ALA A 268 17.02 24.35 5.12
N ALA A 269 17.90 23.60 5.78
CA ALA A 269 18.35 23.91 7.13
C ALA A 269 19.06 25.27 7.21
N THR A 270 19.94 25.58 6.26
CA THR A 270 20.63 26.86 6.19
C THR A 270 19.66 28.04 6.02
N LEU A 271 18.64 27.89 5.15
CA LEU A 271 17.61 28.94 4.97
C LEU A 271 16.80 29.16 6.24
N ARG A 272 16.38 28.06 6.91
CA ARG A 272 15.69 28.13 8.21
C ARG A 272 16.52 28.88 9.24
N ASP A 273 17.82 28.57 9.36
CA ASP A 273 18.71 29.20 10.34
C ASP A 273 18.96 30.69 10.04
N LEU A 274 18.74 31.11 8.78
CA LEU A 274 18.70 32.51 8.37
C LEU A 274 17.32 33.18 8.52
N GLY A 275 16.33 32.48 9.04
CA GLY A 275 14.97 32.99 9.18
C GLY A 275 14.20 33.13 7.86
N LYS A 276 14.62 32.43 6.80
CA LYS A 276 14.00 32.45 5.48
C LYS A 276 13.15 31.21 5.25
N ALA A 277 12.02 31.36 4.57
CA ALA A 277 11.25 30.21 4.08
C ALA A 277 11.96 29.54 2.91
N ALA A 278 11.97 28.21 2.90
CA ALA A 278 12.47 27.38 1.81
C ALA A 278 11.29 26.84 0.99
N PHE A 279 11.20 27.23 -0.28
CA PHE A 279 10.13 26.76 -1.15
C PHE A 279 10.61 25.59 -2.02
N VAL A 280 9.72 24.60 -2.18
CA VAL A 280 9.83 23.56 -3.19
C VAL A 280 8.80 23.83 -4.27
N VAL A 281 9.24 23.87 -5.52
CA VAL A 281 8.37 24.08 -6.68
C VAL A 281 8.31 22.78 -7.47
N ALA A 282 7.10 22.26 -7.68
CA ALA A 282 6.81 21.08 -8.50
C ALA A 282 6.12 21.47 -9.82
N GLY A 283 6.31 20.64 -10.87
CA GLY A 283 5.68 20.79 -12.18
C GLY A 283 4.20 20.35 -12.19
#